data_efcac87f8d8ede11f467f72e6486e00e
#
_entry.id   efcac87f8d8ede11f467f72e6486e00e
#
_cell.length_a   1.000
_cell.length_b   1.000
_cell.length_c   1.000
_cell.angle_alpha   90.00
_cell.angle_beta   90.00
_cell.angle_gamma   90.00
#
_symmetry.space_group_name_H-M   'P 1'
#
loop_
_entity.id
_entity.type
_entity.pdbx_description
1 polymer ?
#
loop_
_entity_poly.entity_id
_entity_poly.type
_entity_poly.pdbx_seq_one_letter_code
_entity_poly.pdbx_strand_id
1 'polypeptide(L)'
;MTVEQKKQLNTLLNEIGKALDVTKSEHEIITSSYEAVGYFLANDSSPLNVYDPMIRPQGSFLLGTVVRPVAEDADLDIDLVCELIRKPASWTQFSTKNAVGNRLKSSERYSKMLDKEGKRCWTLKYADNKYHMDILPCFVSEEYQKELERMLSSGNHDITDTTAIRITDNTRDNYRTETNTDWWPKSNPFGFAKWFYNIAYRPSILTRTINLKEAIAPVPKHYETKAPLQRAVQLLKRHRDIMFKDDGEDKPISIIITTLAARAYNDSTDLL
;
A
#
# COMPACT_ATOMS: atom_id res chain seq x y z
N MET A 1 -32.09 1.98 -20.31
CA MET A 1 -31.41 0.66 -20.38
C MET A 1 -32.38 -0.37 -19.82
N THR A 2 -32.63 -1.48 -20.52
CA THR A 2 -33.47 -2.57 -20.04
C THR A 2 -32.79 -3.38 -18.95
N VAL A 3 -33.51 -4.20 -18.19
CA VAL A 3 -32.94 -5.09 -17.16
C VAL A 3 -31.90 -6.03 -17.77
N GLU A 4 -32.19 -6.59 -18.94
CA GLU A 4 -31.28 -7.49 -19.64
C GLU A 4 -30.00 -6.78 -20.10
N GLN A 5 -30.09 -5.56 -20.61
CA GLN A 5 -28.92 -4.75 -20.98
C GLN A 5 -28.06 -4.41 -19.77
N LYS A 6 -28.68 -4.11 -18.61
CA LYS A 6 -27.94 -3.88 -17.36
C LYS A 6 -27.17 -5.13 -16.95
N LYS A 7 -27.83 -6.30 -16.98
CA LYS A 7 -27.19 -7.58 -16.63
C LYS A 7 -26.01 -7.90 -17.54
N GLN A 8 -26.17 -7.73 -18.84
CA GLN A 8 -25.11 -7.96 -19.83
C GLN A 8 -23.93 -7.01 -19.60
N LEU A 9 -24.21 -5.71 -19.39
CA LEU A 9 -23.18 -4.73 -19.13
C LEU A 9 -22.43 -5.00 -17.79
N ASN A 10 -23.16 -5.37 -16.74
CA ASN A 10 -22.53 -5.74 -15.46
C ASN A 10 -21.62 -6.97 -15.62
N THR A 11 -22.05 -7.98 -16.38
CA THR A 11 -21.23 -9.15 -16.71
C THR A 11 -19.96 -8.74 -17.44
N LEU A 12 -20.09 -7.92 -18.49
CA LEU A 12 -18.94 -7.42 -19.27
C LEU A 12 -17.95 -6.64 -18.40
N LEU A 13 -18.43 -5.72 -17.54
CA LEU A 13 -17.57 -4.96 -16.64
C LEU A 13 -16.83 -5.87 -15.64
N ASN A 14 -17.48 -6.91 -15.16
CA ASN A 14 -16.83 -7.89 -14.28
C ASN A 14 -15.74 -8.69 -15.01
N GLU A 15 -15.98 -9.12 -16.25
CA GLU A 15 -14.96 -9.82 -17.05
C GLU A 15 -13.77 -8.92 -17.39
N ILE A 16 -14.02 -7.66 -17.76
CA ILE A 16 -12.96 -6.67 -17.91
C ILE A 16 -12.18 -6.52 -16.59
N GLY A 17 -12.89 -6.39 -15.46
CA GLY A 17 -12.26 -6.28 -14.15
C GLY A 17 -11.37 -7.47 -13.78
N LYS A 18 -11.79 -8.70 -14.12
CA LYS A 18 -10.97 -9.91 -13.94
C LYS A 18 -9.72 -9.88 -14.81
N ALA A 19 -9.81 -9.40 -16.05
CA ALA A 19 -8.65 -9.27 -16.93
C ALA A 19 -7.61 -8.24 -16.44
N LEU A 20 -8.02 -7.32 -15.55
CA LEU A 20 -7.13 -6.35 -14.90
C LEU A 20 -6.38 -6.92 -13.69
N ASP A 21 -6.79 -8.08 -13.17
CA ASP A 21 -6.17 -8.66 -11.98
C ASP A 21 -4.77 -9.20 -12.26
N VAL A 22 -3.91 -9.12 -11.26
CA VAL A 22 -2.71 -9.96 -11.19
C VAL A 22 -3.14 -11.42 -11.07
N THR A 23 -2.44 -12.33 -11.74
CA THR A 23 -2.70 -13.77 -11.60
C THR A 23 -2.34 -14.27 -10.21
N LYS A 24 -2.85 -15.44 -9.86
CA LYS A 24 -2.51 -16.09 -8.60
C LYS A 24 -1.00 -16.32 -8.48
N SER A 25 -0.33 -16.77 -9.54
CA SER A 25 1.11 -16.99 -9.54
C SER A 25 1.91 -15.69 -9.38
N GLU A 26 1.52 -14.60 -10.06
CA GLU A 26 2.15 -13.29 -9.85
C GLU A 26 1.97 -12.80 -8.41
N HIS A 27 0.77 -12.96 -7.85
CA HIS A 27 0.50 -12.59 -6.46
C HIS A 27 1.36 -13.40 -5.47
N GLU A 28 1.54 -14.71 -5.69
CA GLU A 28 2.39 -15.58 -4.87
C GLU A 28 3.87 -15.15 -4.96
N ILE A 29 4.38 -14.81 -6.14
CA ILE A 29 5.74 -14.31 -6.34
C ILE A 29 5.95 -12.98 -5.60
N ILE A 30 5.02 -12.05 -5.74
CA ILE A 30 5.06 -10.75 -5.07
C ILE A 30 5.03 -10.95 -3.54
N THR A 31 4.14 -11.81 -3.04
CA THR A 31 4.02 -12.12 -1.61
C THR A 31 5.33 -12.70 -1.07
N SER A 32 5.91 -13.69 -1.76
CA SER A 32 7.19 -14.29 -1.37
C SER A 32 8.33 -13.26 -1.35
N SER A 33 8.35 -12.33 -2.31
CA SER A 33 9.35 -11.26 -2.33
C SER A 33 9.15 -10.24 -1.22
N TYR A 34 7.92 -9.88 -0.92
CA TYR A 34 7.57 -9.02 0.21
C TYR A 34 8.02 -9.65 1.54
N GLU A 35 7.71 -10.93 1.77
CA GLU A 35 8.13 -11.69 2.96
C GLU A 35 9.65 -11.76 3.08
N ALA A 36 10.35 -12.01 1.96
CA ALA A 36 11.81 -12.08 1.94
C ALA A 36 12.46 -10.73 2.29
N VAL A 37 11.95 -9.62 1.75
CA VAL A 37 12.40 -8.26 2.09
C VAL A 37 12.07 -7.95 3.54
N GLY A 38 10.86 -8.28 3.98
CA GLY A 38 10.43 -8.08 5.36
C GLY A 38 11.34 -8.82 6.34
N TYR A 39 11.59 -10.10 6.09
CA TYR A 39 12.52 -10.90 6.89
C TYR A 39 13.94 -10.29 6.90
N PHE A 40 14.44 -9.87 5.74
CA PHE A 40 15.76 -9.26 5.66
C PHE A 40 15.86 -7.98 6.49
N LEU A 41 14.83 -7.15 6.53
CA LEU A 41 14.81 -5.91 7.29
C LEU A 41 14.62 -6.14 8.80
N ALA A 42 13.82 -7.14 9.21
CA ALA A 42 13.33 -7.28 10.58
C ALA A 42 13.90 -8.47 11.36
N ASN A 43 14.72 -9.36 10.75
CA ASN A 43 15.26 -10.52 11.46
C ASN A 43 16.28 -10.13 12.56
N ASP A 44 16.57 -11.04 13.48
CA ASP A 44 17.45 -10.84 14.63
C ASP A 44 18.88 -10.41 14.26
N SER A 45 19.37 -10.77 13.09
CA SER A 45 20.70 -10.36 12.58
C SER A 45 20.68 -8.99 11.89
N SER A 46 19.52 -8.38 11.72
CA SER A 46 19.39 -7.06 11.13
C SER A 46 19.84 -5.98 12.11
N PRO A 47 20.70 -5.03 11.68
CA PRO A 47 21.02 -3.87 12.52
C PRO A 47 19.79 -2.98 12.81
N LEU A 48 18.67 -3.19 12.11
CA LEU A 48 17.41 -2.51 12.39
C LEU A 48 16.64 -3.16 13.54
N ASN A 49 16.96 -4.40 13.92
CA ASN A 49 16.20 -5.14 14.94
C ASN A 49 16.10 -4.39 16.28
N VAL A 50 17.15 -3.65 16.67
CA VAL A 50 17.15 -2.83 17.90
C VAL A 50 16.11 -1.70 17.89
N TYR A 51 15.57 -1.37 16.73
CA TYR A 51 14.53 -0.33 16.54
C TYR A 51 13.13 -0.94 16.39
N ASP A 52 12.99 -2.24 16.61
CA ASP A 52 11.74 -2.98 16.58
C ASP A 52 10.96 -2.76 15.25
N PRO A 53 11.55 -3.16 14.10
CA PRO A 53 10.98 -2.88 12.80
C PRO A 53 9.72 -3.72 12.54
N MET A 54 8.68 -3.08 12.03
CA MET A 54 7.48 -3.77 11.55
C MET A 54 7.25 -3.48 10.07
N ILE A 55 7.07 -4.53 9.28
CA ILE A 55 6.90 -4.45 7.83
C ILE A 55 5.44 -4.73 7.49
N ARG A 56 4.81 -3.82 6.76
CA ARG A 56 3.38 -3.90 6.44
C ARG A 56 3.12 -3.53 4.98
N PRO A 57 2.20 -4.24 4.29
CA PRO A 57 1.76 -3.82 2.96
C PRO A 57 0.94 -2.53 3.05
N GLN A 58 0.98 -1.71 1.99
CA GLN A 58 0.13 -0.53 1.88
C GLN A 58 -0.39 -0.35 0.44
N GLY A 59 -1.03 0.78 0.17
CA GLY A 59 -1.46 1.17 -1.17
C GLY A 59 -2.43 0.19 -1.82
N SER A 60 -2.32 0.05 -3.13
CA SER A 60 -3.24 -0.78 -3.92
C SER A 60 -3.15 -2.27 -3.57
N PHE A 61 -1.98 -2.73 -3.13
CA PHE A 61 -1.77 -4.13 -2.74
C PHE A 61 -2.55 -4.45 -1.47
N LEU A 62 -2.49 -3.58 -0.46
CA LEU A 62 -3.30 -3.71 0.76
C LEU A 62 -4.80 -3.64 0.45
N LEU A 63 -5.22 -2.72 -0.43
CA LEU A 63 -6.65 -2.52 -0.74
C LEU A 63 -7.24 -3.58 -1.69
N GLY A 64 -6.41 -4.43 -2.31
CA GLY A 64 -6.84 -5.39 -3.33
C GLY A 64 -7.30 -4.72 -4.62
N THR A 65 -6.78 -3.54 -4.91
CA THR A 65 -7.14 -2.72 -6.10
C THR A 65 -5.97 -2.55 -7.07
N VAL A 66 -4.97 -3.45 -7.02
CA VAL A 66 -3.89 -3.51 -8.00
C VAL A 66 -4.48 -3.73 -9.39
N VAL A 67 -3.91 -3.05 -10.38
CA VAL A 67 -4.28 -3.16 -11.80
C VAL A 67 -3.02 -3.46 -12.59
N ARG A 68 -3.06 -4.45 -13.48
CA ARG A 68 -1.96 -4.68 -14.41
C ARG A 68 -1.68 -3.42 -15.23
N PRO A 69 -0.43 -3.10 -15.55
CA PRO A 69 -0.11 -1.98 -16.41
C PRO A 69 -0.78 -2.07 -17.79
N VAL A 70 -0.91 -0.92 -18.48
CA VAL A 70 -1.39 -0.86 -19.87
C VAL A 70 -0.30 -1.27 -20.84
N ALA A 71 0.91 -0.75 -20.62
CA ALA A 71 2.08 -1.05 -21.44
C ALA A 71 2.72 -2.37 -20.96
N GLU A 72 3.17 -3.18 -21.93
CA GLU A 72 3.80 -4.47 -21.62
C GLU A 72 5.14 -4.34 -20.91
N ASP A 73 5.80 -3.21 -21.04
CA ASP A 73 7.08 -2.85 -20.44
C ASP A 73 6.95 -2.07 -19.11
N ALA A 74 5.72 -1.79 -18.68
CA ALA A 74 5.49 -1.13 -17.40
C ALA A 74 5.38 -2.12 -16.25
N ASP A 75 5.94 -1.72 -15.10
CA ASP A 75 5.99 -2.52 -13.89
C ASP A 75 4.74 -2.34 -13.02
N LEU A 76 4.40 -3.37 -12.26
CA LEU A 76 3.46 -3.29 -11.14
C LEU A 76 4.11 -2.55 -9.98
N ASP A 77 3.33 -1.71 -9.31
CA ASP A 77 3.75 -0.93 -8.15
C ASP A 77 3.26 -1.58 -6.85
N ILE A 78 4.20 -2.01 -6.00
CA ILE A 78 3.94 -2.67 -4.73
C ILE A 78 4.52 -1.83 -3.60
N ASP A 79 3.64 -1.32 -2.76
CA ASP A 79 4.00 -0.46 -1.66
C ASP A 79 4.06 -1.21 -0.33
N LEU A 80 5.07 -0.93 0.48
CA LEU A 80 5.15 -1.36 1.87
C LEU A 80 5.71 -0.24 2.77
N VAL A 81 5.36 -0.28 4.04
CA VAL A 81 6.00 0.53 5.08
C VAL A 81 6.99 -0.30 5.89
N CYS A 82 8.10 0.35 6.27
CA CYS A 82 9.03 -0.15 7.27
C CYS A 82 8.93 0.78 8.49
N GLU A 83 8.13 0.36 9.47
CA GLU A 83 7.88 1.11 10.70
C GLU A 83 9.01 0.85 11.69
N LEU A 84 9.61 1.91 12.24
CA LEU A 84 10.62 1.82 13.31
C LEU A 84 10.02 2.37 14.60
N ILE A 85 9.74 1.48 15.56
CA ILE A 85 9.04 1.85 16.81
C ILE A 85 10.01 2.53 17.79
N ARG A 86 11.23 2.01 17.90
CA ARG A 86 12.23 2.45 18.89
C ARG A 86 13.34 3.30 18.27
N LYS A 87 13.02 4.15 17.28
CA LYS A 87 14.05 5.03 16.72
C LYS A 87 14.63 5.95 17.81
N PRO A 88 15.94 6.24 17.79
CA PRO A 88 16.54 7.21 18.71
C PRO A 88 15.90 8.59 18.59
N ALA A 89 15.71 9.29 19.71
CA ALA A 89 15.12 10.65 19.72
C ALA A 89 15.92 11.64 18.86
N SER A 90 17.23 11.45 18.74
CA SER A 90 18.12 12.29 17.93
C SER A 90 18.04 12.05 16.43
N TRP A 91 17.28 11.03 15.97
CA TRP A 91 17.17 10.72 14.55
C TRP A 91 16.24 11.68 13.85
N THR A 92 16.71 12.16 12.72
CA THR A 92 15.96 12.95 11.73
C THR A 92 15.29 12.03 10.70
N GLN A 93 14.48 12.60 9.80
CA GLN A 93 13.95 11.86 8.66
C GLN A 93 15.08 11.24 7.83
N PHE A 94 16.18 11.98 7.61
CA PHE A 94 17.37 11.49 6.92
C PHE A 94 17.98 10.26 7.62
N SER A 95 18.17 10.30 8.93
CA SER A 95 18.72 9.18 9.69
C SER A 95 17.85 7.94 9.58
N THR A 96 16.53 8.11 9.72
CA THR A 96 15.54 7.03 9.62
C THR A 96 15.54 6.39 8.23
N LYS A 97 15.50 7.21 7.19
CA LYS A 97 15.50 6.71 5.80
C LYS A 97 16.82 6.00 5.47
N ASN A 98 17.96 6.58 5.87
CA ASN A 98 19.24 5.99 5.61
C ASN A 98 19.49 4.69 6.39
N ALA A 99 18.95 4.52 7.59
CA ALA A 99 19.07 3.26 8.32
C ALA A 99 18.52 2.09 7.50
N VAL A 100 17.31 2.26 6.94
CA VAL A 100 16.70 1.27 6.05
C VAL A 100 17.49 1.11 4.75
N GLY A 101 17.86 2.21 4.10
CA GLY A 101 18.64 2.20 2.86
C GLY A 101 20.00 1.53 3.02
N ASN A 102 20.72 1.78 4.11
CA ASN A 102 22.01 1.15 4.40
C ASN A 102 21.85 -0.36 4.63
N ARG A 103 20.76 -0.79 5.28
CA ARG A 103 20.46 -2.21 5.41
C ARG A 103 20.25 -2.85 4.05
N LEU A 104 19.48 -2.23 3.15
CA LEU A 104 19.28 -2.75 1.78
C LEU A 104 20.59 -2.79 0.99
N LYS A 105 21.41 -1.74 1.08
CA LYS A 105 22.72 -1.64 0.42
C LYS A 105 23.75 -2.66 0.95
N SER A 106 23.60 -3.14 2.17
CA SER A 106 24.50 -4.15 2.77
C SER A 106 24.31 -5.55 2.17
N SER A 107 23.25 -5.79 1.43
CA SER A 107 23.00 -7.06 0.73
C SER A 107 23.48 -6.95 -0.71
N GLU A 108 24.31 -7.89 -1.17
CA GLU A 108 24.70 -7.96 -2.58
C GLU A 108 23.49 -8.08 -3.51
N ARG A 109 22.48 -8.86 -3.11
CA ARG A 109 21.24 -9.02 -3.87
C ARG A 109 20.47 -7.71 -3.97
N TYR A 110 20.12 -7.13 -2.82
CA TYR A 110 19.25 -5.95 -2.80
C TYR A 110 19.94 -4.68 -3.30
N SER A 111 21.26 -4.54 -3.11
CA SER A 111 22.01 -3.41 -3.66
C SER A 111 21.98 -3.34 -5.20
N LYS A 112 21.96 -4.52 -5.86
CA LYS A 112 21.82 -4.60 -7.33
C LYS A 112 20.40 -4.27 -7.82
N MET A 113 19.40 -4.44 -6.96
CA MET A 113 18.00 -4.18 -7.29
C MET A 113 17.56 -2.76 -6.95
N LEU A 114 18.35 -2.04 -6.13
CA LEU A 114 18.02 -0.68 -5.72
C LEU A 114 18.06 0.28 -6.90
N ASP A 115 16.95 1.01 -7.06
CA ASP A 115 16.90 2.18 -7.93
C ASP A 115 17.48 3.43 -7.25
N LYS A 116 17.46 4.56 -7.97
CA LYS A 116 17.78 5.87 -7.38
C LYS A 116 16.89 6.12 -6.17
N GLU A 117 17.45 6.81 -5.16
CA GLU A 117 16.69 7.18 -3.98
C GLU A 117 15.46 8.00 -4.35
N GLY A 118 14.27 7.48 -4.04
CA GLY A 118 13.01 8.18 -4.20
C GLY A 118 12.83 9.30 -3.15
N LYS A 119 11.82 10.15 -3.33
CA LYS A 119 11.55 11.24 -2.37
C LYS A 119 11.26 10.72 -0.97
N ARG A 120 10.51 9.61 -0.86
CA ARG A 120 10.01 9.07 0.39
C ARG A 120 10.44 7.63 0.64
N CYS A 121 10.69 6.85 -0.39
CA CYS A 121 10.92 5.42 -0.36
C CYS A 121 12.30 5.02 -0.90
N TRP A 122 12.64 3.76 -0.70
CA TRP A 122 13.65 3.01 -1.43
C TRP A 122 12.95 2.03 -2.33
N THR A 123 13.29 2.03 -3.62
CA THR A 123 12.64 1.19 -4.63
C THR A 123 13.53 0.01 -4.99
N LEU A 124 13.00 -1.21 -4.90
CA LEU A 124 13.63 -2.43 -5.40
C LEU A 124 12.97 -2.83 -6.72
N LYS A 125 13.76 -2.97 -7.80
CA LYS A 125 13.29 -3.40 -9.11
C LYS A 125 13.45 -4.91 -9.27
N TYR A 126 12.35 -5.58 -9.56
CA TYR A 126 12.27 -7.01 -9.88
C TYR A 126 12.09 -7.18 -11.39
N ALA A 127 13.14 -6.87 -12.15
CA ALA A 127 13.09 -6.77 -13.61
C ALA A 127 12.51 -8.01 -14.31
N ASP A 128 12.88 -9.20 -13.86
CA ASP A 128 12.40 -10.46 -14.44
C ASP A 128 10.91 -10.71 -14.22
N ASN A 129 10.32 -10.09 -13.19
CA ASN A 129 8.93 -10.28 -12.77
C ASN A 129 8.04 -9.06 -13.05
N LYS A 130 8.59 -8.02 -13.67
CA LYS A 130 7.87 -6.79 -14.07
C LYS A 130 7.09 -6.14 -12.91
N TYR A 131 7.71 -6.00 -11.77
CA TYR A 131 7.21 -5.18 -10.66
C TYR A 131 8.35 -4.51 -9.91
N HIS A 132 8.03 -3.43 -9.25
CA HIS A 132 8.92 -2.80 -8.28
C HIS A 132 8.25 -2.72 -6.92
N MET A 133 9.09 -2.65 -5.89
CA MET A 133 8.64 -2.62 -4.50
C MET A 133 9.16 -1.36 -3.83
N ASP A 134 8.26 -0.48 -3.45
CA ASP A 134 8.54 0.77 -2.76
C ASP A 134 8.49 0.55 -1.24
N ILE A 135 9.65 0.70 -0.60
CA ILE A 135 9.82 0.57 0.84
C ILE A 135 9.83 1.96 1.45
N LEU A 136 8.78 2.31 2.19
CA LEU A 136 8.62 3.60 2.85
C LEU A 136 9.08 3.52 4.31
N PRO A 137 10.27 4.06 4.66
CA PRO A 137 10.70 4.16 6.06
C PRO A 137 9.84 5.16 6.81
N CYS A 138 9.38 4.78 7.99
CA CYS A 138 8.57 5.65 8.81
C CYS A 138 8.82 5.41 10.31
N PHE A 139 8.42 6.39 11.11
CA PHE A 139 8.37 6.27 12.56
C PHE A 139 6.93 6.09 13.02
N VAL A 140 6.77 5.23 14.02
CA VAL A 140 5.54 5.05 14.79
C VAL A 140 5.86 5.00 16.27
N SER A 141 4.94 5.48 17.12
CA SER A 141 5.09 5.38 18.57
C SER A 141 4.47 4.09 19.11
N GLU A 142 4.80 3.71 20.34
CA GLU A 142 4.16 2.58 21.02
C GLU A 142 2.65 2.82 21.23
N GLU A 143 2.25 4.08 21.45
CA GLU A 143 0.85 4.48 21.55
C GLU A 143 0.12 4.27 20.22
N TYR A 144 0.79 4.55 19.10
CA TYR A 144 0.26 4.25 17.77
C TYR A 144 -0.06 2.77 17.60
N GLN A 145 0.81 1.86 18.04
CA GLN A 145 0.58 0.43 17.94
C GLN A 145 -0.68 0.00 18.72
N LYS A 146 -0.83 0.49 19.94
CA LYS A 146 -2.03 0.24 20.77
C LYS A 146 -3.29 0.79 20.14
N GLU A 147 -3.23 2.00 19.59
CA GLU A 147 -4.37 2.62 18.93
C GLU A 147 -4.75 1.91 17.63
N LEU A 148 -3.75 1.47 16.84
CA LEU A 148 -3.97 0.69 15.64
C LEU A 148 -4.66 -0.65 15.97
N GLU A 149 -4.23 -1.35 17.02
CA GLU A 149 -4.87 -2.58 17.49
C GLU A 149 -6.31 -2.33 17.95
N ARG A 150 -6.55 -1.23 18.68
CA ARG A 150 -7.89 -0.82 19.11
C ARG A 150 -8.79 -0.51 17.91
N MET A 151 -8.30 0.25 16.94
CA MET A 151 -9.02 0.57 15.71
C MET A 151 -9.41 -0.69 14.94
N LEU A 152 -8.49 -1.64 14.80
CA LEU A 152 -8.73 -2.88 14.05
C LEU A 152 -9.71 -3.83 14.77
N SER A 153 -9.77 -3.80 16.08
CA SER A 153 -10.70 -4.62 16.88
C SER A 153 -12.07 -3.97 17.11
N SER A 154 -12.16 -2.64 17.00
CA SER A 154 -13.41 -1.90 17.14
C SER A 154 -14.15 -1.74 15.81
N GLY A 155 -15.49 -1.69 15.88
CA GLY A 155 -16.31 -1.36 14.71
C GLY A 155 -16.28 0.14 14.33
N ASN A 156 -15.46 0.97 14.98
CA ASN A 156 -15.37 2.40 14.68
C ASN A 156 -14.73 2.66 13.30
N HIS A 157 -15.34 3.54 12.53
CA HIS A 157 -15.05 3.77 11.13
C HIS A 157 -14.29 5.06 10.84
N ASP A 158 -14.03 5.87 11.87
CA ASP A 158 -13.38 7.16 11.67
C ASP A 158 -11.87 7.01 11.44
N ILE A 159 -11.38 7.71 10.41
CA ILE A 159 -9.95 7.88 10.17
C ILE A 159 -9.46 8.94 11.17
N THR A 160 -8.71 8.50 12.17
CA THR A 160 -8.16 9.40 13.18
C THR A 160 -6.69 9.71 12.92
N ASP A 161 -6.25 10.90 13.34
CA ASP A 161 -4.84 11.29 13.30
C ASP A 161 -3.95 10.38 14.18
N THR A 162 -4.53 9.72 15.16
CA THR A 162 -3.85 8.80 16.09
C THR A 162 -3.31 7.55 15.42
N THR A 163 -3.87 7.15 14.26
CA THR A 163 -3.38 6.03 13.45
C THR A 163 -2.47 6.47 12.30
N ALA A 164 -2.03 7.74 12.30
CA ALA A 164 -1.11 8.24 11.30
C ALA A 164 0.35 7.92 11.63
N ILE A 165 1.05 7.38 10.64
CA ILE A 165 2.51 7.17 10.68
C ILE A 165 3.26 8.46 10.31
N ARG A 166 4.50 8.60 10.76
CA ARG A 166 5.39 9.72 10.44
C ARG A 166 6.38 9.28 9.37
N ILE A 167 6.20 9.76 8.15
CA ILE A 167 6.98 9.34 6.99
C ILE A 167 8.18 10.26 6.76
N THR A 168 9.14 9.75 5.99
CA THR A 168 10.30 10.53 5.54
C THR A 168 10.04 11.15 4.18
N ASP A 169 10.54 12.38 3.96
CA ASP A 169 10.44 13.06 2.66
C ASP A 169 11.65 13.97 2.45
N ASN A 170 12.55 13.59 1.53
CA ASN A 170 13.82 14.30 1.28
C ASN A 170 13.65 15.65 0.54
N THR A 171 12.44 16.01 0.17
CA THR A 171 12.13 17.32 -0.43
C THR A 171 11.84 18.39 0.62
N ARG A 172 11.78 18.02 1.91
CA ARG A 172 11.53 18.96 2.99
C ARG A 172 12.81 19.67 3.41
N ASP A 173 12.74 20.97 3.67
CA ASP A 173 13.89 21.77 4.10
C ASP A 173 14.50 21.25 5.41
N ASN A 174 13.63 20.77 6.33
CA ASN A 174 14.01 20.24 7.62
C ASN A 174 14.33 18.73 7.62
N TYR A 175 14.45 18.09 6.47
CA TYR A 175 14.69 16.64 6.32
C TYR A 175 15.89 16.12 7.13
N ARG A 176 16.98 16.93 7.19
CA ARG A 176 18.23 16.56 7.86
C ARG A 176 18.37 17.09 9.28
N THR A 177 17.48 17.96 9.72
CA THR A 177 17.64 18.71 10.98
C THR A 177 16.52 18.45 11.99
N GLU A 178 15.30 18.13 11.52
CA GLU A 178 14.15 17.97 12.40
C GLU A 178 14.14 16.57 13.06
N THR A 179 14.24 16.58 14.36
CA THR A 179 14.20 15.36 15.20
C THR A 179 12.82 15.13 15.83
N ASN A 180 12.04 16.21 16.00
CA ASN A 180 10.68 16.11 16.51
C ASN A 180 9.74 15.52 15.44
N THR A 181 9.27 14.32 15.69
CA THR A 181 8.41 13.55 14.75
C THR A 181 7.05 14.17 14.53
N ASP A 182 6.57 15.08 15.38
CA ASP A 182 5.30 15.79 15.18
C ASP A 182 5.32 16.69 13.94
N TRP A 183 6.51 17.15 13.55
CA TRP A 183 6.73 17.98 12.36
C TRP A 183 7.03 17.18 11.09
N TRP A 184 7.12 15.85 11.21
CA TRP A 184 7.30 15.01 10.03
C TRP A 184 5.99 14.88 9.25
N PRO A 185 6.07 14.66 7.92
CA PRO A 185 4.86 14.42 7.14
C PRO A 185 4.07 13.22 7.67
N LYS A 186 2.75 13.36 7.68
CA LYS A 186 1.83 12.31 8.12
C LYS A 186 1.32 11.48 6.93
N SER A 187 1.14 10.20 7.16
CA SER A 187 0.39 9.29 6.28
C SER A 187 -0.48 8.36 7.13
N ASN A 188 -1.62 7.94 6.64
CA ASN A 188 -2.50 7.02 7.37
C ASN A 188 -3.00 5.87 6.48
N PRO A 189 -2.08 4.99 6.01
CA PRO A 189 -2.46 3.91 5.09
C PRO A 189 -3.44 2.91 5.70
N PHE A 190 -3.31 2.61 7.00
CA PHE A 190 -4.13 1.61 7.68
C PHE A 190 -5.51 2.15 8.04
N GLY A 191 -5.60 3.39 8.50
CA GLY A 191 -6.88 4.06 8.71
C GLY A 191 -7.66 4.18 7.39
N PHE A 192 -6.97 4.54 6.30
CA PHE A 192 -7.56 4.57 4.98
C PHE A 192 -8.03 3.20 4.51
N ALA A 193 -7.22 2.15 4.70
CA ALA A 193 -7.60 0.78 4.34
C ALA A 193 -8.82 0.31 5.15
N LYS A 194 -8.86 0.57 6.46
CA LYS A 194 -10.01 0.26 7.31
C LYS A 194 -11.27 0.95 6.81
N TRP A 195 -11.18 2.26 6.56
CA TRP A 195 -12.30 3.04 6.03
C TRP A 195 -12.79 2.48 4.68
N PHE A 196 -11.88 2.20 3.75
CA PHE A 196 -12.22 1.65 2.44
C PHE A 196 -12.90 0.27 2.54
N TYR A 197 -12.37 -0.63 3.37
CA TYR A 197 -12.96 -1.95 3.57
C TYR A 197 -14.33 -1.91 4.23
N ASN A 198 -14.53 -1.00 5.17
CA ASN A 198 -15.82 -0.81 5.81
C ASN A 198 -16.90 -0.38 4.81
N ILE A 199 -16.53 0.41 3.80
CA ILE A 199 -17.44 0.78 2.71
C ILE A 199 -17.61 -0.38 1.74
N ALA A 200 -16.52 -1.02 1.29
CA ALA A 200 -16.56 -2.05 0.28
C ALA A 200 -17.35 -3.31 0.71
N TYR A 201 -17.40 -3.60 2.01
CA TYR A 201 -17.98 -4.83 2.56
C TYR A 201 -19.19 -4.59 3.48
N ARG A 202 -19.77 -3.39 3.50
CA ARG A 202 -20.97 -3.07 4.31
C ARG A 202 -22.13 -4.07 4.20
N PRO A 203 -22.47 -4.58 3.01
CA PRO A 203 -23.58 -5.53 2.87
C PRO A 203 -23.21 -6.96 3.29
N SER A 204 -21.94 -7.29 3.45
CA SER A 204 -21.49 -8.65 3.78
C SER A 204 -20.98 -8.70 5.22
N ILE A 205 -21.42 -9.72 5.98
CA ILE A 205 -20.94 -10.04 7.34
C ILE A 205 -19.43 -10.41 7.37
N LEU A 206 -18.77 -10.44 6.21
CA LEU A 206 -17.35 -10.72 6.05
C LEU A 206 -16.51 -9.49 6.44
N THR A 207 -16.34 -9.27 7.73
CA THR A 207 -15.36 -8.34 8.26
C THR A 207 -13.95 -8.86 7.89
N ARG A 208 -13.28 -8.24 6.93
CA ARG A 208 -11.87 -8.54 6.68
C ARG A 208 -11.04 -8.05 7.84
N THR A 209 -10.47 -8.98 8.58
CA THR A 209 -9.52 -8.68 9.64
C THR A 209 -8.17 -8.38 9.01
N ILE A 210 -7.68 -7.16 9.18
CA ILE A 210 -6.29 -6.82 8.84
C ILE A 210 -5.44 -7.27 10.04
N ASN A 211 -4.63 -8.32 9.87
CA ASN A 211 -3.72 -8.75 10.92
C ASN A 211 -2.42 -7.95 10.83
N LEU A 212 -2.16 -7.10 11.81
CA LEU A 212 -0.98 -6.24 11.88
C LEU A 212 -0.11 -6.51 13.13
N LYS A 213 -0.29 -7.65 13.78
CA LYS A 213 0.40 -7.97 15.05
C LYS A 213 1.81 -8.55 14.84
N GLU A 214 2.08 -9.06 13.64
CA GLU A 214 3.35 -9.72 13.34
C GLU A 214 4.39 -8.69 12.87
N ALA A 215 5.67 -8.94 13.12
CA ALA A 215 6.76 -8.09 12.63
C ALA A 215 6.74 -7.94 11.10
N ILE A 216 6.26 -8.97 10.40
CA ILE A 216 5.96 -8.93 8.97
C ILE A 216 4.47 -9.24 8.84
N ALA A 217 3.66 -8.21 8.61
CA ALA A 217 2.22 -8.40 8.49
C ALA A 217 1.88 -9.18 7.21
N PRO A 218 0.97 -10.16 7.29
CA PRO A 218 0.58 -10.94 6.12
C PRO A 218 -0.08 -10.04 5.05
N VAL A 219 0.23 -10.30 3.81
CA VAL A 219 -0.47 -9.66 2.68
C VAL A 219 -1.89 -10.20 2.55
N PRO A 220 -2.83 -9.40 2.02
CA PRO A 220 -4.16 -9.88 1.71
C PRO A 220 -4.09 -11.07 0.74
N LYS A 221 -4.88 -12.10 1.01
CA LYS A 221 -4.96 -13.27 0.12
C LYS A 221 -5.39 -12.86 -1.29
N HIS A 222 -4.92 -13.60 -2.28
CA HIS A 222 -5.45 -13.49 -3.63
C HIS A 222 -6.92 -13.92 -3.64
N TYR A 223 -7.82 -13.04 -4.10
CA TYR A 223 -9.24 -13.33 -4.21
C TYR A 223 -9.67 -13.23 -5.66
N GLU A 224 -10.28 -14.29 -6.19
CA GLU A 224 -10.90 -14.30 -7.51
C GLU A 224 -12.14 -13.41 -7.54
N THR A 225 -12.86 -13.34 -6.42
CA THR A 225 -14.04 -12.48 -6.28
C THR A 225 -13.70 -11.25 -5.43
N LYS A 226 -13.82 -10.07 -6.04
CA LYS A 226 -13.63 -8.78 -5.38
C LYS A 226 -14.97 -8.09 -5.12
N ALA A 227 -15.01 -7.24 -4.10
CA ALA A 227 -16.17 -6.39 -3.86
C ALA A 227 -16.43 -5.46 -5.06
N PRO A 228 -17.69 -5.09 -5.34
CA PRO A 228 -18.02 -4.19 -6.45
C PRO A 228 -17.22 -2.88 -6.41
N LEU A 229 -17.02 -2.28 -5.23
CA LEU A 229 -16.20 -1.09 -5.08
C LEU A 229 -14.74 -1.31 -5.50
N GLN A 230 -14.13 -2.46 -5.16
CA GLN A 230 -12.75 -2.77 -5.60
C GLN A 230 -12.68 -2.87 -7.12
N ARG A 231 -13.66 -3.51 -7.75
CA ARG A 231 -13.79 -3.60 -9.22
C ARG A 231 -13.98 -2.24 -9.87
N ALA A 232 -14.88 -1.43 -9.33
CA ALA A 232 -15.09 -0.07 -9.81
C ALA A 232 -13.81 0.75 -9.78
N VAL A 233 -13.04 0.68 -8.68
CA VAL A 233 -11.74 1.36 -8.56
C VAL A 233 -10.74 0.86 -9.61
N GLN A 234 -10.68 -0.44 -9.87
CA GLN A 234 -9.79 -1.00 -10.90
C GLN A 234 -10.17 -0.51 -12.30
N LEU A 235 -11.45 -0.52 -12.64
CA LEU A 235 -11.95 -0.03 -13.92
C LEU A 235 -11.67 1.47 -14.11
N LEU A 236 -11.89 2.28 -13.08
CA LEU A 236 -11.61 3.71 -13.11
C LEU A 236 -10.10 4.00 -13.24
N LYS A 237 -9.25 3.24 -12.55
CA LYS A 237 -7.79 3.33 -12.72
C LYS A 237 -7.38 2.98 -14.15
N ARG A 238 -7.92 1.92 -14.72
CA ARG A 238 -7.66 1.55 -16.12
C ARG A 238 -8.13 2.63 -17.09
N HIS A 239 -9.33 3.18 -16.89
CA HIS A 239 -9.83 4.28 -17.69
C HIS A 239 -8.90 5.49 -17.63
N ARG A 240 -8.48 5.91 -16.43
CA ARG A 240 -7.49 6.96 -16.24
C ARG A 240 -6.18 6.66 -16.99
N ASP A 241 -5.65 5.44 -16.87
CA ASP A 241 -4.37 5.07 -17.47
C ASP A 241 -4.40 5.13 -19.00
N ILE A 242 -5.56 4.84 -19.60
CA ILE A 242 -5.78 4.99 -21.04
C ILE A 242 -6.00 6.46 -21.40
N MET A 243 -6.82 7.18 -20.64
CA MET A 243 -7.18 8.59 -20.92
C MET A 243 -5.94 9.50 -20.85
N PHE A 244 -5.05 9.27 -19.89
CA PHE A 244 -3.84 10.06 -19.64
C PHE A 244 -2.57 9.36 -20.14
N LYS A 245 -2.69 8.51 -21.17
CA LYS A 245 -1.55 7.76 -21.71
C LYS A 245 -0.40 8.66 -22.15
N ASP A 246 -0.75 9.76 -22.79
CA ASP A 246 0.20 10.73 -23.35
C ASP A 246 0.34 12.01 -22.49
N ASP A 247 -0.33 12.07 -21.35
CA ASP A 247 -0.36 13.21 -20.43
C ASP A 247 -0.16 12.73 -18.98
N GLY A 248 1.11 12.55 -18.62
CA GLY A 248 1.46 12.08 -17.26
C GLY A 248 1.36 13.17 -16.19
N GLU A 249 1.43 14.47 -16.56
CA GLU A 249 1.45 15.57 -15.58
C GLU A 249 0.07 15.81 -14.96
N ASP A 250 -0.99 15.76 -15.77
CA ASP A 250 -2.37 15.95 -15.31
C ASP A 250 -3.05 14.65 -14.84
N LYS A 251 -2.35 13.53 -14.92
CA LYS A 251 -2.87 12.21 -14.52
C LYS A 251 -3.19 12.17 -13.02
N PRO A 252 -4.47 12.01 -12.60
CA PRO A 252 -4.83 11.95 -11.19
C PRO A 252 -4.21 10.72 -10.50
N ILE A 253 -3.65 10.94 -9.32
CA ILE A 253 -3.07 9.85 -8.52
C ILE A 253 -4.14 8.89 -8.01
N SER A 254 -3.76 7.62 -7.82
CA SER A 254 -4.70 6.53 -7.50
C SER A 254 -5.54 6.77 -6.25
N ILE A 255 -4.99 7.46 -5.23
CA ILE A 255 -5.72 7.75 -3.98
C ILE A 255 -6.93 8.64 -4.21
N ILE A 256 -6.86 9.61 -5.14
CA ILE A 256 -7.98 10.48 -5.49
C ILE A 256 -9.13 9.63 -6.07
N ILE A 257 -8.82 8.78 -7.06
CA ILE A 257 -9.82 7.90 -7.69
C ILE A 257 -10.45 6.97 -6.65
N THR A 258 -9.63 6.32 -5.83
CA THR A 258 -10.11 5.40 -4.80
C THR A 258 -11.01 6.12 -3.78
N THR A 259 -10.63 7.32 -3.35
CA THR A 259 -11.42 8.12 -2.40
C THR A 259 -12.76 8.55 -2.99
N LEU A 260 -12.76 9.06 -4.22
CA LEU A 260 -13.98 9.51 -4.87
C LEU A 260 -14.94 8.36 -5.17
N ALA A 261 -14.41 7.22 -5.65
CA ALA A 261 -15.21 6.02 -5.87
C ALA A 261 -15.83 5.51 -4.56
N ALA A 262 -15.07 5.46 -3.47
CA ALA A 262 -15.58 5.01 -2.17
C ALA A 262 -16.63 5.96 -1.59
N ARG A 263 -16.47 7.29 -1.78
CA ARG A 263 -17.47 8.28 -1.34
C ARG A 263 -18.76 8.24 -2.16
N ALA A 264 -18.67 7.90 -3.45
CA ALA A 264 -19.82 7.80 -4.33
C ALA A 264 -20.52 6.42 -4.25
N TYR A 265 -19.89 5.45 -3.58
CA TYR A 265 -20.42 4.08 -3.49
C TYR A 265 -21.69 4.03 -2.62
N ASN A 266 -22.75 3.45 -3.14
CA ASN A 266 -24.07 3.38 -2.53
C ASN A 266 -24.49 1.97 -2.10
N ASP A 267 -23.52 1.15 -1.67
CA ASP A 267 -23.70 -0.24 -1.24
C ASP A 267 -24.29 -1.17 -2.35
N SER A 268 -24.04 -0.84 -3.61
CA SER A 268 -24.49 -1.66 -4.74
C SER A 268 -23.85 -3.05 -4.70
N THR A 269 -24.63 -4.06 -5.06
CA THR A 269 -24.17 -5.45 -5.22
C THR A 269 -23.58 -5.72 -6.62
N ASP A 270 -23.67 -4.77 -7.52
CA ASP A 270 -23.15 -4.83 -8.89
C ASP A 270 -22.39 -3.54 -9.27
N LEU A 271 -21.87 -3.49 -10.50
CA LEU A 271 -21.04 -2.38 -11.00
C LEU A 271 -21.84 -1.25 -11.69
N LEU A 272 -23.16 -1.30 -11.64
CA LEU A 272 -24.05 -0.35 -12.34
C LEU A 272 -24.95 0.42 -11.38
#